data_f10fbe4955c003ccf67fe7fc022fd8a1
#
_entry.id   f10fbe4955c003ccf67fe7fc022fd8a1
#
_cell.length_a   1.000
_cell.length_b   1.000
_cell.length_c   1.000
_cell.angle_alpha   90.00
_cell.angle_beta   90.00
_cell.angle_gamma   90.00
#
_symmetry.space_group_name_H-M   'P 1'
#
loop_
_entity.id
_entity.type
_entity.pdbx_description
1 polymer ?
#
loop_
_entity_poly.entity_id
_entity_poly.type
_entity_poly.pdbx_seq_one_letter_code
_entity_poly.pdbx_strand_id
1 'polypeptide(L)'
;MKHMTRALVGGLGVTVLLVGCGGEDMRGFPTSDGSEEQLIARAASYELDTEYVPPPGEALHHHTAGFAKILCSGVFITGLDADDAAANVGGFISPFDERQYVVDTVIDYEQQMVSLTLPDGVTRTARRYGNQGCVAHPIGQSEVFFTPSEVERDLPPAETTPWPMGDVLPDDAWPAELDMEKVEQALEAGFGPPEARTLGLVVTYNGRILGERYGDGIDIHTPLESWSMTKSLTGTLIGVLIEQGVYDLWEPAPIPEWQGEGDPRQEIRIGDIMRMSSGIRINAPADPDFNEDFYADHYYLYTGTVNSYEYAATRPQQWPPNTIGRYRNTDPVLASYLVRLGVEGAGMDYHSFPQQHLFDRIGVRDGLIETDPYGNFLGQGLAFMPARDWARLGNLYLQDGIWEGERVLPEGYADYASEVAPAWDADGRRIYGGAFFWVNGEGGLGIPDTAYRMLGAGGQSTTIIPTHGLVVVRLGKY
;
A
#
# COMPACT_ATOMS: atom_id res chain seq x y z
N MET A 1 -16.72 -59.28 -10.66
CA MET A 1 -16.76 -58.47 -9.43
C MET A 1 -15.36 -58.31 -8.91
N LYS A 2 -14.67 -57.25 -9.22
CA LYS A 2 -13.41 -56.84 -8.61
C LYS A 2 -13.45 -55.30 -8.51
N HIS A 3 -13.61 -54.85 -7.29
CA HIS A 3 -13.50 -53.42 -6.97
C HIS A 3 -12.03 -52.98 -7.11
N MET A 4 -11.76 -52.07 -8.00
CA MET A 4 -10.51 -51.33 -8.05
C MET A 4 -10.73 -49.96 -7.36
N THR A 5 -10.17 -49.85 -6.18
CA THR A 5 -10.02 -48.60 -5.45
C THR A 5 -8.94 -47.77 -6.15
N ARG A 6 -9.31 -46.67 -6.76
CA ARG A 6 -8.37 -45.65 -7.27
C ARG A 6 -8.00 -44.75 -6.11
N ALA A 7 -6.74 -44.79 -5.69
CA ALA A 7 -6.14 -43.79 -4.85
C ALA A 7 -5.95 -42.51 -5.68
N LEU A 8 -6.62 -41.42 -5.29
CA LEU A 8 -6.34 -40.09 -5.78
C LEU A 8 -5.05 -39.60 -5.08
N VAL A 9 -3.96 -39.56 -5.82
CA VAL A 9 -2.79 -38.76 -5.46
C VAL A 9 -3.07 -37.34 -5.93
N GLY A 10 -3.50 -36.48 -5.01
CA GLY A 10 -3.64 -35.04 -5.24
C GLY A 10 -2.26 -34.41 -5.30
N GLY A 11 -1.73 -34.20 -6.50
CA GLY A 11 -0.60 -33.29 -6.71
C GLY A 11 -1.06 -31.85 -6.53
N LEU A 12 -0.65 -31.18 -5.45
CA LEU A 12 -0.76 -29.72 -5.33
C LEU A 12 0.17 -29.06 -6.37
N GLY A 13 -0.38 -28.74 -7.52
CA GLY A 13 0.23 -27.78 -8.44
C GLY A 13 0.06 -26.39 -7.85
N VAL A 14 1.14 -25.80 -7.34
CA VAL A 14 1.16 -24.36 -7.06
C VAL A 14 1.17 -23.65 -8.41
N THR A 15 -0.01 -23.35 -8.92
CA THR A 15 -0.16 -22.43 -10.06
C THR A 15 0.01 -21.02 -9.50
N VAL A 16 1.20 -20.46 -9.65
CA VAL A 16 1.40 -19.02 -9.47
C VAL A 16 0.61 -18.35 -10.60
N LEU A 17 -0.61 -17.93 -10.30
CA LEU A 17 -1.37 -17.06 -11.18
C LEU A 17 -0.68 -15.69 -11.16
N LEU A 18 0.26 -15.50 -12.10
CA LEU A 18 0.65 -14.20 -12.58
C LEU A 18 -0.58 -13.63 -13.31
N VAL A 19 -1.44 -12.95 -12.57
CA VAL A 19 -2.40 -12.04 -13.20
C VAL A 19 -1.55 -10.90 -13.73
N GLY A 20 -1.14 -11.04 -14.98
CA GLY A 20 -0.54 -9.97 -15.74
C GLY A 20 -1.63 -8.91 -15.95
N CYS A 21 -1.65 -7.88 -15.10
CA CYS A 21 -2.33 -6.64 -15.42
C CYS A 21 -1.50 -5.93 -16.50
N GLY A 22 -1.73 -6.29 -17.74
CA GLY A 22 -1.38 -5.44 -18.85
C GLY A 22 -2.31 -4.25 -18.85
N GLY A 23 -1.75 -3.03 -18.77
CA GLY A 23 -2.31 -1.76 -19.19
C GLY A 23 -3.57 -1.26 -18.46
N GLU A 24 -3.42 -0.20 -17.70
CA GLU A 24 -4.38 0.91 -17.54
C GLU A 24 -5.77 0.69 -16.94
N ASP A 25 -6.13 -0.45 -16.41
CA ASP A 25 -7.48 -0.58 -15.87
C ASP A 25 -7.51 -1.01 -14.40
N MET A 26 -7.56 -0.02 -13.49
CA MET A 26 -7.98 -0.26 -12.10
C MET A 26 -9.43 -0.80 -12.03
N ARG A 27 -10.14 -0.88 -13.15
CA ARG A 27 -11.45 -1.54 -13.32
C ARG A 27 -11.36 -3.08 -13.36
N GLY A 28 -10.17 -3.65 -13.30
CA GLY A 28 -9.91 -5.11 -13.37
C GLY A 28 -10.24 -5.90 -12.10
N PHE A 29 -11.07 -5.40 -11.20
CA PHE A 29 -11.65 -6.25 -10.17
C PHE A 29 -12.82 -7.02 -10.77
N PRO A 30 -12.92 -8.36 -10.58
CA PRO A 30 -13.99 -9.14 -11.18
C PRO A 30 -15.34 -8.63 -10.68
N THR A 31 -16.04 -7.91 -11.56
CA THR A 31 -17.46 -7.66 -11.40
C THR A 31 -18.18 -8.80 -12.12
N SER A 32 -18.99 -9.56 -11.40
CA SER A 32 -19.93 -10.47 -12.04
C SER A 32 -20.92 -9.65 -12.90
N ASP A 33 -21.18 -10.10 -14.14
CA ASP A 33 -22.16 -9.48 -15.03
C ASP A 33 -23.47 -9.22 -14.29
N GLY A 34 -23.93 -7.97 -14.28
CA GLY A 34 -25.12 -7.50 -13.56
C GLY A 34 -24.82 -6.85 -12.20
N SER A 35 -23.54 -6.84 -11.73
CA SER A 35 -23.16 -6.32 -10.42
C SER A 35 -22.98 -4.80 -10.37
N GLU A 36 -22.54 -4.17 -11.46
CA GLU A 36 -22.23 -2.73 -11.48
C GLU A 36 -23.47 -1.85 -11.29
N GLU A 37 -24.55 -2.10 -12.06
CA GLU A 37 -25.82 -1.39 -11.88
C GLU A 37 -26.41 -1.61 -10.48
N GLN A 38 -26.26 -2.81 -9.93
CA GLN A 38 -26.73 -3.12 -8.58
C GLN A 38 -25.92 -2.38 -7.51
N LEU A 39 -24.58 -2.30 -7.68
CA LEU A 39 -23.71 -1.55 -6.80
C LEU A 39 -24.01 -0.05 -6.81
N ILE A 40 -24.27 0.52 -8.00
CA ILE A 40 -24.67 1.92 -8.16
C ILE A 40 -26.05 2.14 -7.50
N ALA A 41 -27.04 1.30 -7.79
CA ALA A 41 -28.38 1.44 -7.23
C ALA A 41 -28.39 1.31 -5.70
N ARG A 42 -27.58 0.38 -5.16
CA ARG A 42 -27.42 0.23 -3.70
C ARG A 42 -26.76 1.47 -3.09
N ALA A 43 -25.68 1.97 -3.68
CA ALA A 43 -25.01 3.18 -3.22
C ALA A 43 -25.95 4.39 -3.23
N ALA A 44 -26.71 4.58 -4.31
CA ALA A 44 -27.70 5.65 -4.44
C ALA A 44 -28.80 5.58 -3.35
N SER A 45 -29.15 4.37 -2.86
CA SER A 45 -30.15 4.22 -1.80
C SER A 45 -29.71 4.71 -0.41
N TYR A 46 -28.40 4.86 -0.20
CA TYR A 46 -27.79 5.37 1.01
C TYR A 46 -27.22 6.79 0.86
N GLU A 47 -27.32 7.36 -0.36
CA GLU A 47 -26.73 8.66 -0.69
C GLU A 47 -27.27 9.78 0.21
N LEU A 48 -26.35 10.53 0.83
CA LEU A 48 -26.68 11.71 1.61
C LEU A 48 -26.71 12.95 0.73
N ASP A 49 -27.56 13.92 1.08
CA ASP A 49 -27.68 15.20 0.37
C ASP A 49 -26.48 16.11 0.71
N THR A 50 -25.32 15.80 0.12
CA THR A 50 -24.08 16.56 0.26
C THR A 50 -23.50 16.86 -1.11
N GLU A 51 -22.84 18.02 -1.24
CA GLU A 51 -22.27 18.47 -2.50
C GLU A 51 -20.89 17.82 -2.76
N TYR A 52 -20.65 17.37 -3.99
CA TYR A 52 -19.31 17.01 -4.46
C TYR A 52 -18.59 18.25 -5.01
N VAL A 53 -17.37 18.50 -4.53
CA VAL A 53 -16.49 19.56 -5.02
C VAL A 53 -15.25 18.91 -5.60
N PRO A 54 -15.04 18.99 -6.93
CA PRO A 54 -13.89 18.37 -7.58
C PRO A 54 -12.57 19.03 -7.17
N PRO A 55 -11.43 18.33 -7.28
CA PRO A 55 -10.12 18.92 -7.10
C PRO A 55 -9.88 20.09 -8.03
N PRO A 56 -9.27 21.19 -7.55
CA PRO A 56 -8.94 22.33 -8.40
C PRO A 56 -7.68 22.05 -9.24
N GLY A 57 -7.51 22.80 -10.34
CA GLY A 57 -6.32 22.80 -11.19
C GLY A 57 -6.46 21.94 -12.43
N GLU A 58 -5.40 21.94 -13.25
CA GLU A 58 -5.37 21.25 -14.53
C GLU A 58 -4.78 19.83 -14.38
N ALA A 59 -5.42 18.84 -14.97
CA ALA A 59 -4.99 17.43 -14.90
C ALA A 59 -3.52 17.26 -15.31
N LEU A 60 -3.08 17.89 -16.42
CA LEU A 60 -1.70 17.79 -16.89
C LEU A 60 -0.68 18.34 -15.88
N HIS A 61 -1.03 19.40 -15.13
CA HIS A 61 -0.15 19.92 -14.07
C HIS A 61 -0.03 18.94 -12.91
N HIS A 62 -1.11 18.23 -12.57
CA HIS A 62 -1.11 17.19 -11.53
C HIS A 62 -0.31 15.97 -11.98
N HIS A 63 -0.55 15.48 -13.20
CA HIS A 63 0.21 14.35 -13.76
C HIS A 63 1.71 14.66 -13.85
N THR A 64 2.08 15.91 -14.23
CA THR A 64 3.48 16.33 -14.25
C THR A 64 4.09 16.38 -12.84
N ALA A 65 3.34 16.78 -11.82
CA ALA A 65 3.79 16.70 -10.42
C ALA A 65 4.00 15.24 -9.98
N GLY A 66 3.06 14.38 -10.34
CA GLY A 66 3.19 12.93 -10.14
C GLY A 66 4.44 12.39 -10.81
N PHE A 67 4.71 12.77 -12.07
CA PHE A 67 5.90 12.35 -12.79
C PHE A 67 7.19 12.85 -12.12
N ALA A 68 7.28 14.12 -11.74
CA ALA A 68 8.44 14.64 -11.04
C ALA A 68 8.71 13.88 -9.73
N LYS A 69 7.66 13.59 -8.96
CA LYS A 69 7.74 12.85 -7.71
C LYS A 69 8.26 11.42 -7.91
N ILE A 70 7.64 10.67 -8.81
CA ILE A 70 7.98 9.26 -9.06
C ILE A 70 9.37 9.12 -9.68
N LEU A 71 9.75 10.03 -10.58
CA LEU A 71 11.08 10.05 -11.16
C LEU A 71 12.14 10.35 -10.08
N CYS A 72 11.85 11.31 -9.18
CA CYS A 72 12.71 11.57 -8.02
C CYS A 72 12.87 10.31 -7.14
N SER A 73 11.78 9.62 -6.84
CA SER A 73 11.80 8.42 -5.99
C SER A 73 12.54 7.25 -6.66
N GLY A 74 12.28 7.01 -7.95
CA GLY A 74 12.96 5.97 -8.72
C GLY A 74 14.47 6.18 -8.79
N VAL A 75 14.90 7.43 -9.01
CA VAL A 75 16.34 7.76 -9.14
C VAL A 75 17.03 7.84 -7.78
N PHE A 76 16.45 8.54 -6.79
CA PHE A 76 17.15 8.88 -5.55
C PHE A 76 16.85 7.97 -4.36
N ILE A 77 15.81 7.14 -4.43
CA ILE A 77 15.46 6.16 -3.39
C ILE A 77 15.80 4.75 -3.86
N THR A 78 15.22 4.31 -4.98
CA THR A 78 15.48 2.96 -5.53
C THR A 78 16.84 2.86 -6.20
N GLY A 79 17.37 3.97 -6.76
CA GLY A 79 18.66 3.98 -7.46
C GLY A 79 18.58 3.51 -8.92
N LEU A 80 17.40 3.62 -9.56
CA LEU A 80 17.20 3.30 -10.96
C LEU A 80 17.93 4.33 -11.86
N ASP A 81 18.31 3.89 -13.07
CA ASP A 81 18.64 4.80 -14.13
C ASP A 81 17.45 5.72 -14.45
N ALA A 82 17.73 6.98 -14.76
CA ALA A 82 16.69 7.99 -14.96
C ALA A 82 15.75 7.68 -16.14
N ASP A 83 16.31 7.17 -17.25
CA ASP A 83 15.53 6.80 -18.43
C ASP A 83 14.67 5.55 -18.13
N ASP A 84 15.23 4.59 -17.40
CA ASP A 84 14.52 3.40 -16.96
C ASP A 84 13.38 3.77 -15.98
N ALA A 85 13.64 4.65 -15.01
CA ALA A 85 12.62 5.17 -14.10
C ALA A 85 11.51 5.90 -14.86
N ALA A 86 11.88 6.81 -15.78
CA ALA A 86 10.93 7.56 -16.59
C ALA A 86 10.04 6.65 -17.48
N ALA A 87 10.54 5.51 -17.91
CA ALA A 87 9.82 4.59 -18.79
C ALA A 87 8.97 3.55 -18.05
N ASN A 88 9.26 3.29 -16.77
CA ASN A 88 8.78 2.08 -16.10
C ASN A 88 8.16 2.29 -14.71
N VAL A 89 8.05 3.52 -14.19
CA VAL A 89 7.47 3.74 -12.86
C VAL A 89 6.31 4.74 -12.91
N GLY A 90 5.36 4.57 -12.01
CA GLY A 90 4.32 5.55 -11.69
C GLY A 90 3.28 5.84 -12.77
N GLY A 91 2.99 4.92 -13.67
CA GLY A 91 2.07 5.15 -14.80
C GLY A 91 0.68 5.61 -14.39
N PHE A 92 0.14 5.15 -13.26
CA PHE A 92 -1.23 5.46 -12.88
C PHE A 92 -1.45 6.88 -12.33
N ILE A 93 -0.43 7.52 -11.73
CA ILE A 93 -0.50 8.93 -11.29
C ILE A 93 0.17 9.89 -12.27
N SER A 94 0.78 9.36 -13.32
CA SER A 94 1.42 10.09 -14.40
C SER A 94 1.40 9.25 -15.67
N PRO A 95 0.31 9.30 -16.46
CA PRO A 95 0.15 8.53 -17.68
C PRO A 95 1.38 8.64 -18.59
N PHE A 96 1.87 7.51 -19.10
CA PHE A 96 3.10 7.48 -19.90
C PHE A 96 2.99 8.29 -21.18
N ASP A 97 1.82 8.32 -21.81
CA ASP A 97 1.56 9.10 -23.03
C ASP A 97 1.53 10.60 -22.78
N GLU A 98 1.26 11.07 -21.56
CA GLU A 98 1.30 12.49 -21.21
C GLU A 98 2.73 13.00 -20.92
N ARG A 99 3.67 12.11 -20.58
CA ARG A 99 5.08 12.50 -20.33
C ARG A 99 5.75 13.15 -21.53
N GLN A 100 5.27 12.89 -22.74
CA GLN A 100 5.72 13.54 -23.98
C GLN A 100 5.45 15.07 -24.02
N TYR A 101 4.54 15.58 -23.19
CA TYR A 101 4.27 17.03 -23.13
C TYR A 101 5.29 17.79 -22.27
N VAL A 102 6.15 17.11 -21.55
CA VAL A 102 7.27 17.74 -20.84
C VAL A 102 8.30 18.23 -21.88
N VAL A 103 8.59 19.54 -21.89
CA VAL A 103 9.50 20.18 -22.85
C VAL A 103 10.91 20.36 -22.31
N ASP A 104 11.08 20.30 -21.00
CA ASP A 104 12.39 20.37 -20.34
C ASP A 104 12.41 19.49 -19.08
N THR A 105 13.46 18.71 -18.93
CA THR A 105 13.69 17.81 -17.80
C THR A 105 15.05 18.09 -17.20
N VAL A 106 15.12 18.46 -15.93
CA VAL A 106 16.36 18.65 -15.19
C VAL A 106 16.40 17.71 -14.00
N ILE A 107 17.43 16.87 -13.92
CA ILE A 107 17.71 16.02 -12.76
C ILE A 107 18.99 16.53 -12.11
N ASP A 108 18.84 17.17 -10.95
CA ASP A 108 19.95 17.68 -10.15
C ASP A 108 20.36 16.63 -9.12
N TYR A 109 21.45 15.94 -9.38
CA TYR A 109 21.98 14.89 -8.52
C TYR A 109 22.60 15.44 -7.22
N GLU A 110 23.06 16.70 -7.21
CA GLU A 110 23.62 17.33 -6.01
C GLU A 110 22.52 17.69 -5.02
N GLN A 111 21.44 18.29 -5.51
CA GLN A 111 20.27 18.65 -4.70
C GLN A 111 19.25 17.51 -4.55
N GLN A 112 19.45 16.40 -5.25
CA GLN A 112 18.50 15.29 -5.34
C GLN A 112 17.09 15.76 -5.74
N MET A 113 17.02 16.54 -6.80
CA MET A 113 15.80 17.21 -7.26
C MET A 113 15.52 16.91 -8.73
N VAL A 114 14.25 16.74 -9.05
CA VAL A 114 13.71 16.67 -10.43
C VAL A 114 12.86 17.89 -10.72
N SER A 115 13.05 18.48 -11.90
CA SER A 115 12.24 19.60 -12.39
C SER A 115 11.75 19.30 -13.80
N LEU A 116 10.44 19.38 -14.02
CA LEU A 116 9.77 19.12 -15.29
C LEU A 116 8.97 20.33 -15.72
N THR A 117 9.26 20.86 -16.92
CA THR A 117 8.61 22.07 -17.43
C THR A 117 7.65 21.73 -18.57
N LEU A 118 6.45 22.28 -18.54
CA LEU A 118 5.41 22.17 -19.56
C LEU A 118 5.46 23.31 -20.57
N PRO A 119 4.80 23.19 -21.76
CA PRO A 119 4.81 24.22 -22.81
C PRO A 119 4.22 25.57 -22.37
N ASP A 120 3.33 25.60 -21.40
CA ASP A 120 2.74 26.81 -20.81
C ASP A 120 3.69 27.52 -19.83
N GLY A 121 4.87 26.97 -19.58
CA GLY A 121 5.89 27.49 -18.69
C GLY A 121 5.74 27.06 -17.22
N VAL A 122 4.74 26.25 -16.88
CA VAL A 122 4.61 25.67 -15.54
C VAL A 122 5.68 24.64 -15.32
N THR A 123 6.46 24.78 -14.24
CA THR A 123 7.46 23.81 -13.81
C THR A 123 6.96 23.10 -12.54
N ARG A 124 7.02 21.78 -12.56
CA ARG A 124 6.74 20.94 -11.39
C ARG A 124 8.05 20.35 -10.89
N THR A 125 8.25 20.37 -9.58
CA THR A 125 9.47 19.92 -8.95
C THR A 125 9.20 18.90 -7.86
N ALA A 126 10.13 17.97 -7.68
CA ALA A 126 10.18 17.08 -6.52
C ALA A 126 11.62 16.96 -6.05
N ARG A 127 11.82 16.92 -4.73
CA ARG A 127 13.15 16.82 -4.11
C ARG A 127 13.13 15.80 -2.98
N ARG A 128 14.26 15.08 -2.80
CA ARG A 128 14.43 14.16 -1.68
C ARG A 128 14.77 14.91 -0.39
N TYR A 129 14.06 14.60 0.69
CA TYR A 129 14.24 15.14 2.04
C TYR A 129 14.56 14.00 3.03
N GLY A 130 15.73 13.38 2.86
CA GLY A 130 16.19 12.31 3.76
C GLY A 130 15.18 11.17 3.93
N ASN A 131 14.81 10.88 5.16
CA ASN A 131 13.88 9.82 5.52
C ASN A 131 12.39 10.11 5.17
N GLN A 132 12.05 11.37 4.84
CA GLN A 132 10.71 11.75 4.37
C GLN A 132 10.52 11.55 2.86
N GLY A 133 11.56 11.00 2.18
CA GLY A 133 11.51 10.62 0.77
C GLY A 133 11.48 11.80 -0.19
N CYS A 134 10.99 11.57 -1.41
CA CYS A 134 10.80 12.60 -2.43
C CYS A 134 9.47 13.33 -2.23
N VAL A 135 9.52 14.63 -2.11
CA VAL A 135 8.35 15.49 -1.89
C VAL A 135 8.14 16.37 -3.11
N ALA A 136 6.95 16.31 -3.71
CA ALA A 136 6.56 17.22 -4.78
C ALA A 136 6.17 18.59 -4.21
N HIS A 137 6.69 19.66 -4.80
CA HIS A 137 6.42 21.02 -4.33
C HIS A 137 5.14 21.60 -4.96
N PRO A 138 4.42 22.47 -4.24
CA PRO A 138 3.37 23.30 -4.83
C PRO A 138 3.93 24.19 -5.95
N ILE A 139 3.08 24.57 -6.92
CA ILE A 139 3.46 25.44 -8.02
C ILE A 139 4.05 26.75 -7.48
N GLY A 140 5.22 27.12 -7.97
CA GLY A 140 5.91 28.36 -7.59
C GLY A 140 6.60 28.30 -6.21
N GLN A 141 6.64 27.13 -5.57
CA GLN A 141 7.40 26.86 -4.34
C GLN A 141 8.61 25.98 -4.63
N SER A 142 9.66 26.12 -3.84
CA SER A 142 10.88 25.31 -3.91
C SER A 142 11.23 24.61 -2.59
N GLU A 143 10.41 24.80 -1.57
CA GLU A 143 10.62 24.30 -0.22
C GLU A 143 9.33 23.65 0.32
N VAL A 144 9.48 22.81 1.33
CA VAL A 144 8.38 22.17 2.06
C VAL A 144 7.95 23.02 3.26
N PHE A 145 6.76 22.75 3.80
CA PHE A 145 6.18 23.49 4.93
C PHE A 145 6.44 22.82 6.30
N PHE A 146 7.34 21.84 6.33
CA PHE A 146 7.77 21.18 7.57
C PHE A 146 9.30 21.20 7.67
N THR A 147 9.83 20.93 8.84
CA THR A 147 11.27 20.73 9.03
C THR A 147 11.60 19.27 8.83
N PRO A 148 12.40 18.89 7.81
CA PRO A 148 12.84 17.52 7.65
C PRO A 148 13.61 17.04 8.86
N SER A 149 13.36 15.81 9.30
CA SER A 149 14.02 15.18 10.45
C SER A 149 14.80 13.95 10.01
N GLU A 150 15.93 13.72 10.66
CA GLU A 150 16.64 12.45 10.58
C GLU A 150 15.96 11.43 11.48
N VAL A 151 15.79 10.20 10.98
CA VAL A 151 15.21 9.09 11.72
C VAL A 151 16.33 8.12 12.06
N GLU A 152 16.60 7.99 13.35
CA GLU A 152 17.57 7.04 13.88
C GLU A 152 17.00 5.62 13.87
N ARG A 153 17.85 4.63 13.65
CA ARG A 153 17.52 3.19 13.66
C ARG A 153 18.22 2.53 14.84
N ASP A 154 17.50 1.71 15.57
CA ASP A 154 18.05 0.91 16.69
C ASP A 154 18.00 -0.58 16.32
N LEU A 155 18.84 -0.97 15.37
CA LEU A 155 18.92 -2.32 14.84
C LEU A 155 20.31 -2.90 14.97
N PRO A 156 20.47 -4.20 15.28
CA PRO A 156 21.76 -4.86 15.29
C PRO A 156 22.38 -4.91 13.88
N PRO A 157 23.71 -5.09 13.73
CA PRO A 157 24.36 -5.19 12.43
C PRO A 157 23.76 -6.32 11.58
N ALA A 158 23.30 -5.99 10.35
CA ALA A 158 22.59 -6.92 9.50
C ALA A 158 23.40 -8.16 9.12
N GLU A 159 24.65 -7.94 8.75
CA GLU A 159 25.58 -8.95 8.22
C GLU A 159 26.03 -10.01 9.24
N THR A 160 25.79 -9.77 10.54
CA THR A 160 26.18 -10.69 11.62
C THR A 160 24.99 -11.18 12.43
N THR A 161 23.82 -10.61 12.21
CA THR A 161 22.60 -10.97 12.95
C THR A 161 21.77 -11.97 12.14
N PRO A 162 21.27 -13.06 12.77
CA PRO A 162 20.38 -13.98 12.11
C PRO A 162 19.06 -13.35 11.66
N TRP A 163 18.50 -13.84 10.55
CA TRP A 163 17.12 -13.60 10.18
C TRP A 163 16.17 -14.05 11.31
N PRO A 164 15.11 -13.31 11.69
CA PRO A 164 14.57 -12.17 10.93
C PRO A 164 15.13 -10.80 11.32
N MET A 165 15.92 -10.67 12.38
CA MET A 165 16.44 -9.37 12.83
C MET A 165 17.66 -8.90 12.05
N GLY A 166 18.30 -9.76 11.29
CA GLY A 166 19.41 -9.47 10.37
C GLY A 166 19.27 -10.25 9.08
N ASP A 167 20.39 -10.43 8.37
CA ASP A 167 20.41 -11.01 7.01
C ASP A 167 21.01 -12.40 6.95
N VAL A 168 21.57 -12.89 8.05
CA VAL A 168 22.20 -14.22 8.09
C VAL A 168 21.12 -15.30 8.09
N LEU A 169 21.03 -16.06 7.00
CA LEU A 169 20.06 -17.13 6.90
C LEU A 169 20.50 -18.35 7.72
N PRO A 170 19.59 -18.98 8.51
CA PRO A 170 19.90 -20.19 9.25
C PRO A 170 20.20 -21.37 8.31
N ASP A 171 21.15 -22.21 8.69
CA ASP A 171 21.63 -23.39 7.93
C ASP A 171 20.83 -24.67 8.27
N ASP A 172 19.69 -24.54 8.95
CA ASP A 172 18.87 -25.67 9.38
C ASP A 172 18.21 -26.35 8.19
N ALA A 173 18.20 -27.69 8.20
CA ALA A 173 17.56 -28.49 7.18
C ALA A 173 16.05 -28.18 7.07
N TRP A 174 15.55 -28.16 5.85
CA TRP A 174 14.12 -28.05 5.59
C TRP A 174 13.39 -29.34 5.91
N PRO A 175 12.11 -29.27 6.33
CA PRO A 175 11.26 -30.45 6.47
C PRO A 175 11.24 -31.29 5.19
N ALA A 176 11.27 -32.63 5.34
CA ALA A 176 11.37 -33.55 4.21
C ALA A 176 10.15 -33.54 3.26
N GLU A 177 9.03 -32.98 3.73
CA GLU A 177 7.81 -32.78 2.95
C GLU A 177 7.89 -31.61 1.98
N LEU A 178 8.86 -30.71 2.13
CA LEU A 178 9.08 -29.60 1.21
C LEU A 178 9.89 -30.06 -0.01
N ASP A 179 9.29 -29.94 -1.16
CA ASP A 179 9.91 -30.22 -2.45
C ASP A 179 10.71 -28.99 -2.93
N MET A 180 11.98 -28.94 -2.61
CA MET A 180 12.84 -27.80 -2.91
C MET A 180 13.03 -27.58 -4.42
N GLU A 181 12.87 -28.62 -5.26
CA GLU A 181 12.89 -28.46 -6.72
C GLU A 181 11.68 -27.65 -7.21
N LYS A 182 10.50 -27.89 -6.62
CA LYS A 182 9.30 -27.09 -6.92
C LYS A 182 9.39 -25.67 -6.39
N VAL A 183 10.05 -25.46 -5.26
CA VAL A 183 10.32 -24.11 -4.73
C VAL A 183 11.16 -23.33 -5.74
N GLU A 184 12.25 -23.91 -6.24
CA GLU A 184 13.10 -23.26 -7.24
C GLU A 184 12.35 -22.98 -8.54
N GLN A 185 11.56 -23.95 -9.03
CA GLN A 185 10.70 -23.75 -10.21
C GLN A 185 9.69 -22.61 -10.00
N ALA A 186 9.12 -22.47 -8.80
CA ALA A 186 8.19 -21.38 -8.48
C ALA A 186 8.90 -20.02 -8.44
N LEU A 187 10.11 -19.94 -7.88
CA LEU A 187 10.93 -18.74 -7.88
C LEU A 187 11.30 -18.32 -9.32
N GLU A 188 11.67 -19.28 -10.17
CA GLU A 188 11.95 -19.01 -11.57
C GLU A 188 10.70 -18.53 -12.33
N ALA A 189 9.55 -19.18 -12.11
CA ALA A 189 8.29 -18.78 -12.71
C ALA A 189 7.83 -17.37 -12.29
N GLY A 190 8.17 -16.93 -11.07
CA GLY A 190 7.86 -15.58 -10.58
C GLY A 190 8.60 -14.46 -11.31
N PHE A 191 9.68 -14.77 -12.05
CA PHE A 191 10.40 -13.84 -12.91
C PHE A 191 10.03 -13.96 -14.40
N GLY A 192 9.26 -14.93 -14.80
CA GLY A 192 8.77 -15.10 -16.17
C GLY A 192 7.27 -14.79 -16.25
N PRO A 193 6.76 -14.22 -17.34
CA PRO A 193 7.49 -13.71 -18.51
C PRO A 193 8.18 -12.35 -18.22
N PRO A 194 9.09 -11.89 -19.11
CA PRO A 194 9.81 -10.62 -18.92
C PRO A 194 8.90 -9.40 -18.75
N GLU A 195 7.70 -9.44 -19.33
CA GLU A 195 6.68 -8.39 -19.23
C GLU A 195 6.15 -8.23 -17.78
N ALA A 196 6.32 -9.23 -16.93
CA ALA A 196 5.97 -9.12 -15.51
C ALA A 196 6.87 -8.14 -14.77
N ARG A 197 8.07 -7.85 -15.28
CA ARG A 197 9.04 -6.89 -14.74
C ARG A 197 9.30 -7.09 -13.23
N THR A 198 9.34 -8.35 -12.79
CA THR A 198 9.64 -8.69 -11.39
C THR A 198 11.06 -8.26 -11.04
N LEU A 199 11.22 -7.57 -9.93
CA LEU A 199 12.51 -7.11 -9.40
C LEU A 199 12.92 -7.81 -8.11
N GLY A 200 11.95 -8.22 -7.29
CA GLY A 200 12.20 -8.95 -6.05
C GLY A 200 11.10 -9.97 -5.78
N LEU A 201 11.50 -11.18 -5.42
CA LEU A 201 10.61 -12.26 -5.01
C LEU A 201 11.20 -12.89 -3.75
N VAL A 202 10.41 -12.95 -2.67
CA VAL A 202 10.78 -13.61 -1.42
C VAL A 202 9.65 -14.53 -0.99
N VAL A 203 9.98 -15.75 -0.64
CA VAL A 203 9.04 -16.73 -0.08
C VAL A 203 9.54 -17.13 1.31
N THR A 204 8.68 -17.02 2.31
CA THR A 204 8.98 -17.55 3.65
C THR A 204 8.06 -18.71 3.98
N TYR A 205 8.57 -19.66 4.77
CA TYR A 205 7.83 -20.76 5.34
C TYR A 205 8.03 -20.78 6.86
N ASN A 206 6.94 -20.63 7.61
CA ASN A 206 6.94 -20.50 9.06
C ASN A 206 7.98 -19.47 9.56
N GLY A 207 8.02 -18.30 8.93
CA GLY A 207 8.89 -17.18 9.29
C GLY A 207 10.33 -17.26 8.73
N ARG A 208 10.77 -18.41 8.18
CA ARG A 208 12.11 -18.58 7.58
C ARG A 208 12.07 -18.33 6.08
N ILE A 209 13.08 -17.68 5.51
CA ILE A 209 13.21 -17.50 4.06
C ILE A 209 13.44 -18.87 3.42
N LEU A 210 12.44 -19.32 2.67
CA LEU A 210 12.47 -20.58 1.92
C LEU A 210 13.21 -20.42 0.59
N GLY A 211 13.09 -19.25 -0.03
CA GLY A 211 13.79 -18.89 -1.24
C GLY A 211 13.56 -17.42 -1.60
N GLU A 212 14.50 -16.87 -2.35
CA GLU A 212 14.43 -15.48 -2.80
C GLU A 212 15.17 -15.30 -4.13
N ARG A 213 14.74 -14.31 -4.90
CA ARG A 213 15.37 -13.96 -6.18
C ARG A 213 15.21 -12.49 -6.46
N TYR A 214 16.26 -11.88 -7.07
CA TYR A 214 16.32 -10.45 -7.37
C TYR A 214 16.69 -10.22 -8.84
N GLY A 215 16.16 -9.16 -9.41
CA GLY A 215 16.49 -8.70 -10.76
C GLY A 215 17.84 -8.00 -10.82
N ASP A 216 18.29 -7.72 -12.03
CA ASP A 216 19.56 -7.05 -12.26
C ASP A 216 19.63 -5.69 -11.57
N GLY A 217 20.69 -5.45 -10.79
CA GLY A 217 20.92 -4.22 -10.04
C GLY A 217 20.08 -4.06 -8.76
N ILE A 218 19.30 -5.07 -8.41
CA ILE A 218 18.46 -5.10 -7.20
C ILE A 218 19.01 -6.14 -6.23
N ASP A 219 19.00 -5.81 -4.95
CA ASP A 219 19.43 -6.71 -3.88
C ASP A 219 18.47 -6.71 -2.68
N ILE A 220 18.86 -7.38 -1.62
CA ILE A 220 18.08 -7.53 -0.39
C ILE A 220 17.84 -6.22 0.36
N HIS A 221 18.56 -5.17 0.03
CA HIS A 221 18.50 -3.84 0.64
C HIS A 221 17.90 -2.77 -0.27
N THR A 222 17.60 -3.10 -1.53
CA THR A 222 17.07 -2.12 -2.49
C THR A 222 15.62 -1.79 -2.18
N PRO A 223 15.28 -0.54 -1.76
CA PRO A 223 13.91 -0.14 -1.51
C PRO A 223 13.15 -0.04 -2.83
N LEU A 224 12.09 -0.82 -2.97
CA LEU A 224 11.23 -0.83 -4.14
C LEU A 224 9.89 -0.18 -3.82
N GLU A 225 9.30 0.44 -4.82
CA GLU A 225 7.99 1.08 -4.76
C GLU A 225 6.90 0.04 -4.46
N SER A 226 6.07 0.33 -3.48
CA SER A 226 5.06 -0.62 -3.01
C SER A 226 3.65 -0.30 -3.42
N TRP A 227 3.40 0.95 -3.83
CA TRP A 227 2.06 1.46 -4.08
C TRP A 227 1.11 1.14 -2.93
N SER A 228 -0.09 0.67 -3.26
CA SER A 228 -1.15 0.47 -2.28
C SER A 228 -0.88 -0.59 -1.20
N MET A 229 0.22 -1.34 -1.26
CA MET A 229 0.66 -2.15 -0.11
C MET A 229 0.92 -1.26 1.12
N THR A 230 1.30 0.00 0.91
CA THR A 230 1.46 1.02 1.97
C THR A 230 0.20 1.19 2.82
N LYS A 231 -1.00 0.99 2.25
CA LYS A 231 -2.25 1.07 3.01
C LYS A 231 -2.28 0.07 4.17
N SER A 232 -1.86 -1.17 3.92
CA SER A 232 -1.77 -2.19 4.97
C SER A 232 -0.66 -1.87 5.99
N LEU A 233 0.44 -1.24 5.56
CA LEU A 233 1.44 -0.71 6.49
C LEU A 233 0.83 0.39 7.38
N THR A 234 0.03 1.31 6.82
CA THR A 234 -0.69 2.33 7.60
C THR A 234 -1.66 1.68 8.59
N GLY A 235 -2.41 0.66 8.15
CA GLY A 235 -3.25 -0.14 9.04
C GLY A 235 -2.45 -0.83 10.16
N THR A 236 -1.22 -1.28 9.86
CA THR A 236 -0.31 -1.85 10.87
C THR A 236 0.11 -0.80 11.90
N LEU A 237 0.42 0.44 11.47
CA LEU A 237 0.76 1.53 12.40
C LEU A 237 -0.41 1.89 13.34
N ILE A 238 -1.65 1.86 12.85
CA ILE A 238 -2.84 1.96 13.71
C ILE A 238 -2.91 0.78 14.69
N GLY A 239 -2.63 -0.45 14.22
CA GLY A 239 -2.56 -1.63 15.09
C GLY A 239 -1.54 -1.48 16.22
N VAL A 240 -0.36 -0.91 15.94
CA VAL A 240 0.65 -0.59 16.96
C VAL A 240 0.12 0.42 17.98
N LEU A 241 -0.59 1.47 17.54
CA LEU A 241 -1.19 2.46 18.45
C LEU A 241 -2.31 1.84 19.30
N ILE A 242 -3.08 0.90 18.78
CA ILE A 242 -4.10 0.16 19.55
C ILE A 242 -3.40 -0.73 20.58
N GLU A 243 -2.35 -1.47 20.24
CA GLU A 243 -1.59 -2.29 21.19
C GLU A 243 -0.98 -1.45 22.32
N GLN A 244 -0.59 -0.21 22.02
CA GLN A 244 -0.09 0.76 23.00
C GLN A 244 -1.20 1.43 23.83
N GLY A 245 -2.47 1.13 23.57
CA GLY A 245 -3.61 1.70 24.29
C GLY A 245 -3.91 3.16 23.93
N VAL A 246 -3.44 3.65 22.79
CA VAL A 246 -3.72 5.00 22.30
C VAL A 246 -5.13 5.07 21.70
N TYR A 247 -5.55 3.99 21.02
CA TYR A 247 -6.85 3.88 20.36
C TYR A 247 -7.56 2.57 20.70
N ASP A 248 -8.90 2.57 20.58
CA ASP A 248 -9.72 1.37 20.41
C ASP A 248 -10.18 1.27 18.96
N LEU A 249 -10.12 0.06 18.39
CA LEU A 249 -10.48 -0.19 16.99
C LEU A 249 -11.89 0.32 16.63
N TRP A 250 -12.82 0.25 17.55
CA TRP A 250 -14.23 0.55 17.32
C TRP A 250 -14.69 1.88 17.92
N GLU A 251 -13.78 2.68 18.45
CA GLU A 251 -14.13 4.04 18.88
C GLU A 251 -14.36 4.97 17.69
N PRO A 252 -15.17 6.03 17.82
CA PRO A 252 -15.25 7.10 16.83
C PRO A 252 -13.88 7.70 16.56
N ALA A 253 -13.57 7.92 15.27
CA ALA A 253 -12.31 8.50 14.87
C ALA A 253 -12.18 9.95 15.40
N PRO A 254 -11.15 10.27 16.22
CA PRO A 254 -11.02 11.58 16.86
C PRO A 254 -10.44 12.65 15.93
N ILE A 255 -10.96 12.72 14.69
CA ILE A 255 -10.53 13.71 13.69
C ILE A 255 -11.12 15.06 14.06
N PRO A 256 -10.30 16.10 14.30
CA PRO A 256 -10.75 17.40 14.81
C PRO A 256 -11.80 18.08 13.95
N GLU A 257 -11.70 17.97 12.63
CA GLU A 257 -12.60 18.55 11.65
C GLU A 257 -14.03 18.01 11.72
N TRP A 258 -14.21 16.87 12.39
CA TRP A 258 -15.52 16.20 12.50
C TRP A 258 -16.25 16.48 13.82
N GLN A 259 -15.62 17.22 14.76
CA GLN A 259 -16.15 17.41 16.11
C GLN A 259 -17.20 18.53 16.21
N GLY A 260 -17.66 19.09 15.09
CA GLY A 260 -18.75 20.09 15.04
C GLY A 260 -20.10 19.49 15.46
N GLU A 261 -20.95 20.30 16.12
CA GLU A 261 -22.30 19.85 16.54
C GLU A 261 -23.13 19.39 15.32
N GLY A 262 -23.59 18.13 15.36
CA GLY A 262 -24.41 17.53 14.31
C GLY A 262 -23.65 17.07 13.05
N ASP A 263 -22.33 17.05 13.07
CA ASP A 263 -21.54 16.49 11.97
C ASP A 263 -21.71 14.95 11.93
N PRO A 264 -22.26 14.39 10.84
CA PRO A 264 -22.52 12.96 10.76
C PRO A 264 -21.23 12.12 10.75
N ARG A 265 -20.07 12.72 10.43
CA ARG A 265 -18.78 12.03 10.40
C ARG A 265 -18.28 11.65 11.80
N GLN A 266 -18.88 12.19 12.88
CA GLN A 266 -18.61 11.76 14.26
C GLN A 266 -18.92 10.28 14.51
N GLU A 267 -19.76 9.66 13.69
CA GLU A 267 -20.12 8.25 13.81
C GLU A 267 -19.11 7.31 13.12
N ILE A 268 -18.15 7.85 12.32
CA ILE A 268 -17.15 7.05 11.63
C ILE A 268 -16.14 6.52 12.66
N ARG A 269 -16.04 5.21 12.77
CA ARG A 269 -15.07 4.55 13.65
C ARG A 269 -13.75 4.29 12.94
N ILE A 270 -12.66 4.15 13.70
CA ILE A 270 -11.34 3.82 13.18
C ILE A 270 -11.38 2.55 12.32
N GLY A 271 -12.07 1.50 12.81
CA GLY A 271 -12.23 0.25 12.07
C GLY A 271 -13.02 0.39 10.75
N ASP A 272 -13.97 1.31 10.66
CA ASP A 272 -14.73 1.56 9.43
C ASP A 272 -13.85 2.21 8.35
N ILE A 273 -12.96 3.14 8.73
CA ILE A 273 -11.95 3.72 7.85
C ILE A 273 -11.04 2.63 7.29
N MET A 274 -10.50 1.77 8.17
CA MET A 274 -9.55 0.72 7.76
C MET A 274 -10.21 -0.44 6.98
N ARG A 275 -11.53 -0.46 6.86
CA ARG A 275 -12.32 -1.37 6.02
C ARG A 275 -12.76 -0.73 4.70
N MET A 276 -12.25 0.44 4.32
CA MET A 276 -12.67 1.20 3.13
C MET A 276 -14.18 1.42 3.09
N SER A 277 -14.74 1.83 4.22
CA SER A 277 -16.17 2.03 4.39
C SER A 277 -16.52 3.24 5.27
N SER A 278 -15.66 4.27 5.29
CA SER A 278 -15.95 5.55 5.99
C SER A 278 -17.16 6.28 5.42
N GLY A 279 -17.45 6.11 4.14
CA GLY A 279 -18.50 6.82 3.43
C GLY A 279 -18.14 8.25 3.03
N ILE A 280 -16.88 8.67 3.10
CA ILE A 280 -16.43 10.02 2.69
C ILE A 280 -16.57 10.18 1.19
N ARG A 281 -17.08 11.34 0.75
CA ARG A 281 -17.36 11.68 -0.65
C ARG A 281 -16.09 12.06 -1.40
N ILE A 282 -15.75 11.27 -2.39
CA ILE A 282 -14.73 11.57 -3.41
C ILE A 282 -15.10 10.92 -4.74
N ASN A 283 -14.41 11.32 -5.80
CA ASN A 283 -14.42 10.66 -7.10
C ASN A 283 -13.19 9.76 -7.23
N ALA A 284 -13.39 8.45 -7.39
CA ALA A 284 -12.29 7.47 -7.43
C ALA A 284 -12.44 6.49 -8.60
N PRO A 285 -11.35 6.17 -9.34
CA PRO A 285 -11.43 5.35 -10.56
C PRO A 285 -11.93 3.91 -10.34
N ALA A 286 -11.82 3.39 -9.11
CA ALA A 286 -12.32 2.06 -8.77
C ALA A 286 -13.83 2.03 -8.42
N ASP A 287 -14.49 3.18 -8.41
CA ASP A 287 -15.91 3.25 -8.16
C ASP A 287 -16.70 2.89 -9.43
N PRO A 288 -17.81 2.12 -9.32
CA PRO A 288 -18.64 1.79 -10.47
C PRO A 288 -19.24 3.02 -11.17
N ASP A 289 -19.45 4.10 -10.42
CA ASP A 289 -20.03 5.37 -10.87
C ASP A 289 -18.96 6.48 -11.02
N PHE A 290 -17.70 6.09 -11.29
CA PHE A 290 -16.61 7.04 -11.50
C PHE A 290 -16.95 8.04 -12.61
N ASN A 291 -16.77 9.34 -12.30
CA ASN A 291 -17.00 10.41 -13.26
C ASN A 291 -15.66 10.89 -13.86
N GLU A 292 -15.46 10.57 -15.14
CA GLU A 292 -14.25 10.91 -15.91
C GLU A 292 -14.16 12.41 -16.28
N ASP A 293 -15.25 13.19 -16.12
CA ASP A 293 -15.25 14.62 -16.41
C ASP A 293 -14.42 15.44 -15.41
N PHE A 294 -14.10 14.84 -14.26
CA PHE A 294 -13.32 15.48 -13.19
C PHE A 294 -12.02 14.74 -12.92
N TYR A 295 -10.97 15.49 -12.60
CA TYR A 295 -9.76 14.89 -12.09
C TYR A 295 -10.08 14.10 -10.81
N ALA A 296 -9.59 12.86 -10.70
CA ALA A 296 -9.93 11.99 -9.59
C ALA A 296 -9.27 12.48 -8.29
N ASP A 297 -10.07 12.67 -7.21
CA ASP A 297 -9.55 12.92 -5.85
C ASP A 297 -8.53 11.85 -5.44
N HIS A 298 -8.79 10.61 -5.86
CA HIS A 298 -7.93 9.46 -5.61
C HIS A 298 -6.48 9.69 -6.05
N TYR A 299 -6.28 10.35 -7.20
CA TYR A 299 -4.95 10.72 -7.70
C TYR A 299 -4.47 12.06 -7.12
N TYR A 300 -5.40 13.00 -6.92
CA TYR A 300 -5.10 14.31 -6.38
C TYR A 300 -4.42 14.25 -5.01
N LEU A 301 -4.76 13.27 -4.18
CA LEU A 301 -4.13 13.00 -2.89
C LEU A 301 -2.63 12.66 -2.99
N TYR A 302 -2.12 12.30 -4.18
CA TYR A 302 -0.68 12.14 -4.45
C TYR A 302 -0.06 13.36 -5.13
N THR A 303 -0.81 13.98 -6.05
CA THR A 303 -0.27 14.89 -7.08
C THR A 303 -0.64 16.35 -6.87
N GLY A 304 -1.66 16.62 -6.05
CA GLY A 304 -2.18 17.97 -5.80
C GLY A 304 -1.21 18.89 -5.04
N THR A 305 -0.19 18.31 -4.39
CA THR A 305 0.81 19.04 -3.59
C THR A 305 0.17 19.91 -2.49
N VAL A 306 -0.88 19.38 -1.87
CA VAL A 306 -1.68 20.00 -0.80
C VAL A 306 -1.43 19.32 0.53
N ASN A 307 -2.00 19.87 1.61
CA ASN A 307 -2.13 19.16 2.88
C ASN A 307 -3.15 18.01 2.68
N SER A 308 -2.64 16.79 2.46
CA SER A 308 -3.48 15.64 2.13
C SER A 308 -4.45 15.27 3.27
N TYR A 309 -4.05 15.48 4.53
CA TYR A 309 -4.89 15.20 5.69
C TYR A 309 -6.07 16.18 5.79
N GLU A 310 -5.80 17.47 5.68
CA GLU A 310 -6.84 18.49 5.65
C GLU A 310 -7.79 18.29 4.46
N TYR A 311 -7.23 17.96 3.28
CA TYR A 311 -8.06 17.68 2.10
C TYR A 311 -9.02 16.52 2.35
N ALA A 312 -8.54 15.38 2.87
CA ALA A 312 -9.39 14.22 3.15
C ALA A 312 -10.40 14.50 4.29
N ALA A 313 -9.94 15.11 5.39
CA ALA A 313 -10.76 15.38 6.56
C ALA A 313 -11.89 16.39 6.31
N THR A 314 -11.71 17.31 5.35
CA THR A 314 -12.73 18.32 5.01
C THR A 314 -13.75 17.85 3.97
N ARG A 315 -13.58 16.67 3.33
CA ARG A 315 -14.58 16.11 2.42
C ARG A 315 -15.88 15.78 3.17
N PRO A 316 -17.04 16.03 2.56
CA PRO A 316 -18.31 15.69 3.18
C PRO A 316 -18.55 14.19 3.21
N GLN A 317 -19.48 13.75 4.01
CA GLN A 317 -19.93 12.35 4.02
C GLN A 317 -20.88 12.09 2.85
N GLN A 318 -20.68 11.00 2.13
CA GLN A 318 -21.55 10.55 1.04
C GLN A 318 -22.54 9.48 1.51
N TRP A 319 -22.06 8.54 2.31
CA TRP A 319 -22.87 7.44 2.84
C TRP A 319 -22.67 7.30 4.36
N PRO A 320 -23.65 6.77 5.10
CA PRO A 320 -23.41 6.39 6.49
C PRO A 320 -22.24 5.40 6.58
N PRO A 321 -21.41 5.47 7.65
CA PRO A 321 -20.25 4.60 7.77
C PRO A 321 -20.65 3.12 7.79
N ASN A 322 -19.76 2.25 7.30
CA ASN A 322 -19.94 0.80 7.24
C ASN A 322 -21.20 0.33 6.44
N THR A 323 -21.65 1.12 5.49
CA THR A 323 -22.78 0.76 4.61
C THR A 323 -22.35 0.40 3.19
N ILE A 324 -21.40 1.15 2.63
CA ILE A 324 -20.91 0.97 1.25
C ILE A 324 -19.40 0.76 1.30
N GLY A 325 -18.92 -0.34 0.69
CA GLY A 325 -17.51 -0.62 0.50
C GLY A 325 -17.00 0.00 -0.81
N ARG A 326 -16.00 0.90 -0.74
CA ARG A 326 -15.36 1.51 -1.93
C ARG A 326 -13.87 1.69 -1.72
N TYR A 327 -13.09 1.34 -2.74
CA TYR A 327 -11.64 1.47 -2.70
C TYR A 327 -11.23 2.93 -2.99
N ARG A 328 -11.04 3.72 -1.96
CA ARG A 328 -10.82 5.17 -2.02
C ARG A 328 -9.60 5.59 -1.20
N ASN A 329 -8.73 6.44 -1.77
CA ASN A 329 -7.51 6.89 -1.08
C ASN A 329 -7.77 7.82 0.11
N THR A 330 -8.97 8.37 0.27
CA THR A 330 -9.33 9.13 1.48
C THR A 330 -9.21 8.32 2.75
N ASP A 331 -9.66 7.07 2.75
CA ASP A 331 -9.66 6.24 3.95
C ASP A 331 -8.24 5.99 4.50
N PRO A 332 -7.25 5.52 3.72
CA PRO A 332 -5.89 5.38 4.23
C PRO A 332 -5.19 6.72 4.52
N VAL A 333 -5.58 7.82 3.87
CA VAL A 333 -5.10 9.17 4.23
C VAL A 333 -5.64 9.58 5.60
N LEU A 334 -6.92 9.35 5.88
CA LEU A 334 -7.54 9.57 7.20
C LEU A 334 -6.92 8.67 8.28
N ALA A 335 -6.62 7.40 7.96
CA ALA A 335 -5.89 6.52 8.86
C ALA A 335 -4.48 7.04 9.15
N SER A 336 -3.76 7.55 8.13
CA SER A 336 -2.45 8.19 8.32
C SER A 336 -2.56 9.46 9.18
N TYR A 337 -3.65 10.21 9.03
CA TYR A 337 -3.92 11.37 9.90
C TYR A 337 -4.16 10.92 11.35
N LEU A 338 -4.91 9.84 11.57
CA LEU A 338 -5.07 9.25 12.90
C LEU A 338 -3.73 8.78 13.49
N VAL A 339 -2.82 8.21 12.67
CA VAL A 339 -1.46 7.90 13.14
C VAL A 339 -0.80 9.18 13.67
N ARG A 340 -0.83 10.29 12.93
CA ARG A 340 -0.24 11.56 13.36
C ARG A 340 -0.88 12.07 14.66
N LEU A 341 -2.20 12.12 14.72
CA LEU A 341 -2.94 12.59 15.91
C LEU A 341 -2.64 11.74 17.14
N GLY A 342 -2.60 10.40 17.00
CA GLY A 342 -2.29 9.49 18.11
C GLY A 342 -0.86 9.62 18.59
N VAL A 343 0.11 9.69 17.67
CA VAL A 343 1.53 9.81 17.98
C VAL A 343 1.83 11.15 18.65
N GLU A 344 1.41 12.26 18.06
CA GLU A 344 1.63 13.61 18.62
C GLU A 344 0.87 13.78 19.93
N GLY A 345 -0.36 13.24 20.04
CA GLY A 345 -1.19 13.25 21.25
C GLY A 345 -0.57 12.47 22.41
N ALA A 346 0.20 11.42 22.12
CA ALA A 346 0.97 10.64 23.09
C ALA A 346 2.36 11.25 23.39
N GLY A 347 2.72 12.38 22.77
CA GLY A 347 3.99 13.08 22.96
C GLY A 347 5.17 12.40 22.27
N MET A 348 4.93 11.55 21.27
CA MET A 348 5.94 10.88 20.46
C MET A 348 6.29 11.69 19.21
N ASP A 349 7.44 11.42 18.58
CA ASP A 349 7.84 12.03 17.32
C ASP A 349 7.17 11.31 16.14
N TYR A 350 6.43 12.06 15.34
CA TYR A 350 5.62 11.49 14.25
C TYR A 350 6.47 10.84 13.15
N HIS A 351 7.53 11.52 12.69
CA HIS A 351 8.33 10.99 11.58
C HIS A 351 9.19 9.79 12.00
N SER A 352 9.56 9.70 13.26
CA SER A 352 10.32 8.57 13.80
C SER A 352 9.44 7.39 14.23
N PHE A 353 8.13 7.59 14.40
CA PHE A 353 7.22 6.58 14.94
C PHE A 353 7.24 5.25 14.15
N PRO A 354 7.13 5.22 12.80
CA PRO A 354 7.19 3.96 12.07
C PRO A 354 8.49 3.19 12.32
N GLN A 355 9.62 3.89 12.38
CA GLN A 355 10.92 3.26 12.65
C GLN A 355 10.99 2.70 14.07
N GLN A 356 10.75 3.54 15.08
CA GLN A 356 10.98 3.19 16.47
C GLN A 356 9.95 2.19 17.03
N HIS A 357 8.70 2.24 16.56
CA HIS A 357 7.61 1.47 17.15
C HIS A 357 7.17 0.27 16.32
N LEU A 358 7.62 0.16 15.06
CA LEU A 358 7.35 -0.98 14.20
C LEU A 358 8.63 -1.54 13.58
N PHE A 359 9.37 -0.75 12.80
CA PHE A 359 10.47 -1.24 11.98
C PHE A 359 11.62 -1.80 12.80
N ASP A 360 12.08 -1.10 13.84
CA ASP A 360 13.14 -1.58 14.74
C ASP A 360 12.72 -2.86 15.47
N ARG A 361 11.43 -3.01 15.77
CA ARG A 361 10.90 -4.19 16.46
C ARG A 361 10.88 -5.45 15.60
N ILE A 362 10.68 -5.30 14.28
CA ILE A 362 10.57 -6.43 13.36
C ILE A 362 11.75 -6.59 12.41
N GLY A 363 12.80 -5.78 12.56
CA GLY A 363 14.03 -5.87 11.77
C GLY A 363 13.98 -5.21 10.39
N VAL A 364 13.00 -4.34 10.13
CA VAL A 364 12.91 -3.56 8.87
C VAL A 364 13.97 -2.46 8.88
N ARG A 365 14.87 -2.48 7.87
CA ARG A 365 16.04 -1.60 7.83
C ARG A 365 15.95 -0.48 6.83
N ASP A 366 15.51 -0.80 5.64
CA ASP A 366 15.60 0.09 4.49
C ASP A 366 14.23 0.57 4.02
N GLY A 367 13.28 0.59 4.97
CA GLY A 367 11.93 1.09 4.76
C GLY A 367 11.83 2.61 4.97
N LEU A 368 11.03 3.28 4.13
CA LEU A 368 10.58 4.65 4.35
C LEU A 368 9.16 4.86 3.83
N ILE A 369 8.48 5.86 4.37
CA ILE A 369 7.17 6.33 3.88
C ILE A 369 7.36 7.78 3.46
N GLU A 370 7.07 8.10 2.19
CA GLU A 370 7.18 9.45 1.66
C GLU A 370 6.09 10.37 2.21
N THR A 371 6.34 11.68 2.16
CA THR A 371 5.43 12.69 2.67
C THR A 371 4.90 13.62 1.59
N ASP A 372 3.79 14.31 1.90
CA ASP A 372 3.35 15.50 1.20
C ASP A 372 4.18 16.74 1.62
N PRO A 373 4.00 17.92 1.00
CA PRO A 373 4.77 19.14 1.34
C PRO A 373 4.51 19.68 2.77
N TYR A 374 3.56 19.11 3.49
CA TYR A 374 3.26 19.44 4.90
C TYR A 374 3.81 18.41 5.90
N GLY A 375 4.59 17.44 5.41
CA GLY A 375 5.20 16.39 6.22
C GLY A 375 4.22 15.28 6.64
N ASN A 376 3.05 15.18 6.01
CA ASN A 376 2.11 14.11 6.23
C ASN A 376 2.52 12.87 5.43
N PHE A 377 2.56 11.69 6.05
CA PHE A 377 2.83 10.46 5.31
C PHE A 377 1.78 10.20 4.23
N LEU A 378 2.25 9.89 3.03
CA LEU A 378 1.40 9.44 1.93
C LEU A 378 1.09 7.94 2.08
N GLY A 379 0.48 7.59 3.22
CA GLY A 379 0.20 6.22 3.64
C GLY A 379 -0.81 5.47 2.79
N GLN A 380 -1.37 6.12 1.78
CA GLN A 380 -2.21 5.49 0.78
C GLN A 380 -1.42 4.76 -0.32
N GLY A 381 -0.07 5.00 -0.45
CA GLY A 381 0.62 4.35 -1.54
C GLY A 381 2.11 4.62 -1.76
N LEU A 382 2.80 5.35 -0.89
CA LEU A 382 4.19 5.72 -1.16
C LEU A 382 5.15 5.32 -0.03
N ALA A 383 5.17 4.01 0.28
CA ALA A 383 6.27 3.39 1.01
C ALA A 383 7.23 2.71 0.02
N PHE A 384 8.50 2.79 0.34
CA PHE A 384 9.59 2.10 -0.35
C PHE A 384 10.25 1.16 0.64
N MET A 385 10.25 -0.13 0.34
CA MET A 385 10.85 -1.15 1.20
C MET A 385 11.42 -2.30 0.35
N PRO A 386 12.52 -2.93 0.75
CA PRO A 386 13.00 -4.16 0.16
C PRO A 386 12.01 -5.33 0.30
N ALA A 387 12.13 -6.32 -0.57
CA ALA A 387 11.24 -7.49 -0.53
C ALA A 387 11.34 -8.29 0.78
N ARG A 388 12.53 -8.38 1.39
CA ARG A 388 12.72 -9.00 2.71
C ARG A 388 11.95 -8.25 3.81
N ASP A 389 11.89 -6.93 3.75
CA ASP A 389 11.19 -6.10 4.73
C ASP A 389 9.67 -6.26 4.64
N TRP A 390 9.13 -6.38 3.42
CA TRP A 390 7.73 -6.77 3.22
C TRP A 390 7.45 -8.20 3.71
N ALA A 391 8.42 -9.12 3.58
CA ALA A 391 8.28 -10.47 4.15
C ALA A 391 8.25 -10.45 5.68
N ARG A 392 9.05 -9.59 6.35
CA ARG A 392 8.97 -9.37 7.80
C ARG A 392 7.58 -8.90 8.22
N LEU A 393 7.03 -7.90 7.52
CA LEU A 393 5.68 -7.42 7.79
C LEU A 393 4.62 -8.51 7.57
N GLY A 394 4.72 -9.29 6.48
CA GLY A 394 3.82 -10.42 6.24
C GLY A 394 3.91 -11.49 7.32
N ASN A 395 5.12 -11.81 7.79
CA ASN A 395 5.34 -12.78 8.87
C ASN A 395 4.81 -12.28 10.22
N LEU A 396 4.81 -10.96 10.49
CA LEU A 396 4.18 -10.41 11.69
C LEU A 396 2.69 -10.79 11.75
N TYR A 397 1.98 -10.67 10.64
CA TYR A 397 0.56 -11.08 10.55
C TYR A 397 0.40 -12.61 10.58
N LEU A 398 1.30 -13.36 9.92
CA LEU A 398 1.29 -14.82 9.98
C LEU A 398 1.44 -15.36 11.42
N GLN A 399 2.14 -14.60 12.27
CA GLN A 399 2.40 -14.92 13.68
C GLN A 399 1.43 -14.22 14.66
N ASP A 400 0.26 -13.80 14.19
CA ASP A 400 -0.77 -13.12 14.99
C ASP A 400 -0.23 -11.91 15.77
N GLY A 401 0.61 -11.10 15.12
CA GLY A 401 1.14 -9.87 15.72
C GLY A 401 2.21 -10.07 16.78
N ILE A 402 2.72 -11.28 16.96
CA ILE A 402 3.82 -11.60 17.88
C ILE A 402 5.13 -11.65 17.09
N TRP A 403 6.18 -10.99 17.59
CA TRP A 403 7.52 -11.00 17.01
C TRP A 403 8.58 -11.25 18.07
N GLU A 404 9.42 -12.28 17.87
CA GLU A 404 10.45 -12.68 18.83
C GLU A 404 9.91 -12.84 20.28
N GLY A 405 8.66 -13.27 20.42
CA GLY A 405 7.99 -13.47 21.70
C GLY A 405 7.33 -12.22 22.29
N GLU A 406 7.45 -11.07 21.66
CA GLU A 406 6.80 -9.82 22.07
C GLU A 406 5.59 -9.50 21.18
N ARG A 407 4.52 -8.98 21.78
CA ARG A 407 3.35 -8.54 21.02
C ARG A 407 3.58 -7.16 20.42
N VAL A 408 3.37 -7.05 19.12
CA VAL A 408 3.49 -5.82 18.33
C VAL A 408 2.13 -5.32 17.88
N LEU A 409 1.21 -6.24 17.55
CA LEU A 409 -0.18 -5.94 17.18
C LEU A 409 -1.14 -6.57 18.18
N PRO A 410 -2.33 -6.00 18.40
CA PRO A 410 -3.32 -6.54 19.34
C PRO A 410 -3.70 -7.98 19.01
N GLU A 411 -4.05 -8.75 20.02
CA GLU A 411 -4.65 -10.08 19.84
C GLU A 411 -5.89 -9.99 18.93
N GLY A 412 -5.97 -10.88 17.92
CA GLY A 412 -7.06 -10.89 16.96
C GLY A 412 -6.99 -9.81 15.87
N TYR A 413 -5.90 -9.02 15.80
CA TYR A 413 -5.75 -8.02 14.74
C TYR A 413 -5.54 -8.65 13.36
N ALA A 414 -4.87 -9.81 13.30
CA ALA A 414 -4.73 -10.59 12.07
C ALA A 414 -6.08 -11.17 11.61
N ASP A 415 -6.94 -11.59 12.53
CA ASP A 415 -8.30 -12.02 12.22
C ASP A 415 -9.13 -10.85 11.67
N TYR A 416 -9.06 -9.67 12.31
CA TYR A 416 -9.70 -8.45 11.79
C TYR A 416 -9.23 -8.09 10.38
N ALA A 417 -7.94 -8.24 10.08
CA ALA A 417 -7.37 -7.96 8.76
C ALA A 417 -7.85 -8.95 7.69
N SER A 418 -8.04 -10.22 8.05
CA SER A 418 -8.41 -11.31 7.13
C SER A 418 -9.91 -11.59 7.03
N GLU A 419 -10.73 -11.05 7.95
CA GLU A 419 -12.19 -11.18 7.91
C GLU A 419 -12.80 -10.25 6.85
N VAL A 420 -13.78 -10.77 6.07
CA VAL A 420 -14.50 -9.96 5.10
C VAL A 420 -15.21 -8.79 5.76
N ALA A 421 -14.95 -7.58 5.30
CA ALA A 421 -15.57 -6.37 5.83
C ALA A 421 -17.08 -6.33 5.54
N PRO A 422 -17.94 -6.00 6.54
CA PRO A 422 -19.39 -6.11 6.41
C PRO A 422 -19.99 -5.29 5.26
N ALA A 423 -19.49 -4.09 5.00
CA ALA A 423 -19.97 -3.25 3.91
C ALA A 423 -19.70 -3.89 2.53
N TRP A 424 -18.55 -4.56 2.39
CA TRP A 424 -18.17 -5.27 1.17
C TRP A 424 -18.97 -6.58 0.99
N ASP A 425 -19.21 -7.31 2.08
CA ASP A 425 -20.07 -8.50 2.06
C ASP A 425 -21.52 -8.12 1.67
N ALA A 426 -22.03 -7.02 2.20
CA ALA A 426 -23.33 -6.48 1.87
C ALA A 426 -23.44 -6.00 0.40
N ASP A 427 -22.33 -5.61 -0.22
CA ASP A 427 -22.22 -5.31 -1.66
C ASP A 427 -22.11 -6.58 -2.51
N GLY A 428 -22.06 -7.78 -1.92
CA GLY A 428 -21.83 -9.04 -2.61
C GLY A 428 -20.38 -9.23 -3.07
N ARG A 429 -19.45 -8.46 -2.55
CA ARG A 429 -18.03 -8.49 -2.87
C ARG A 429 -17.23 -8.89 -1.65
N ARG A 430 -16.82 -10.14 -1.57
CA ARG A 430 -16.09 -10.70 -0.42
C ARG A 430 -14.57 -10.63 -0.61
N ILE A 431 -14.08 -9.45 -1.00
CA ILE A 431 -12.70 -9.26 -1.47
C ILE A 431 -11.87 -8.34 -0.57
N TYR A 432 -12.47 -7.66 0.41
CA TYR A 432 -11.79 -6.68 1.26
C TYR A 432 -12.02 -6.97 2.74
N GLY A 433 -10.96 -6.83 3.53
CA GLY A 433 -10.95 -7.05 4.97
C GLY A 433 -10.71 -5.79 5.78
N GLY A 434 -10.20 -5.97 7.01
CA GLY A 434 -9.72 -4.88 7.85
C GLY A 434 -8.27 -4.49 7.55
N ALA A 435 -7.77 -3.45 8.23
CA ALA A 435 -6.40 -2.95 8.12
C ALA A 435 -5.92 -2.79 6.66
N PHE A 436 -6.84 -2.51 5.75
CA PHE A 436 -6.62 -2.35 4.29
C PHE A 436 -6.09 -3.60 3.59
N PHE A 437 -6.43 -4.78 4.06
CA PHE A 437 -6.09 -6.03 3.38
C PHE A 437 -7.13 -6.46 2.37
N TRP A 438 -6.65 -7.09 1.29
CA TRP A 438 -7.46 -7.82 0.35
C TRP A 438 -7.59 -9.28 0.80
N VAL A 439 -8.79 -9.83 0.74
CA VAL A 439 -9.07 -11.20 1.20
C VAL A 439 -9.53 -12.09 0.04
N ASN A 440 -9.35 -13.40 0.15
CA ASN A 440 -9.81 -14.38 -0.84
C ASN A 440 -11.18 -14.98 -0.45
N GLY A 441 -12.07 -14.15 0.08
CA GLY A 441 -13.37 -14.61 0.59
C GLY A 441 -14.32 -15.20 -0.45
N GLU A 442 -14.04 -15.00 -1.76
CA GLU A 442 -14.76 -15.62 -2.87
C GLU A 442 -14.10 -16.92 -3.36
N GLY A 443 -12.88 -17.26 -2.88
CA GLY A 443 -12.14 -18.45 -3.30
C GLY A 443 -11.66 -18.44 -4.76
N GLY A 444 -11.70 -17.26 -5.42
CA GLY A 444 -11.44 -17.13 -6.87
C GLY A 444 -9.97 -17.17 -7.29
N LEU A 445 -9.02 -17.14 -6.36
CA LEU A 445 -7.60 -16.92 -6.67
C LEU A 445 -6.77 -18.19 -6.87
N GLY A 446 -7.35 -19.39 -6.75
CA GLY A 446 -6.60 -20.66 -6.82
C GLY A 446 -5.63 -20.91 -5.65
N ILE A 447 -5.71 -20.10 -4.59
CA ILE A 447 -5.04 -20.25 -3.29
C ILE A 447 -6.11 -20.45 -2.19
N PRO A 448 -5.76 -20.89 -0.99
CA PRO A 448 -6.72 -21.05 0.10
C PRO A 448 -7.58 -19.80 0.34
N ASP A 449 -8.84 -19.98 0.65
CA ASP A 449 -9.80 -18.93 0.97
C ASP A 449 -9.42 -18.14 2.25
N THR A 450 -8.58 -18.73 3.10
CA THR A 450 -7.97 -18.08 4.27
C THR A 450 -6.82 -17.13 3.93
N ALA A 451 -6.38 -17.08 2.66
CA ALA A 451 -5.31 -16.18 2.24
C ALA A 451 -5.78 -14.73 2.21
N TYR A 452 -4.91 -13.84 2.67
CA TYR A 452 -5.13 -12.39 2.58
C TYR A 452 -3.85 -11.67 2.14
N ARG A 453 -3.99 -10.46 1.60
CA ARG A 453 -2.91 -9.84 0.83
C ARG A 453 -2.82 -8.34 1.02
N MET A 454 -1.62 -7.83 1.07
CA MET A 454 -1.30 -6.45 0.75
C MET A 454 -1.09 -6.36 -0.76
N LEU A 455 -1.80 -5.49 -1.46
CA LEU A 455 -1.69 -5.33 -2.92
C LEU A 455 -1.39 -3.89 -3.31
N GLY A 456 -0.55 -3.71 -4.31
CA GLY A 456 -0.22 -2.43 -4.92
C GLY A 456 -0.27 -2.48 -6.44
N ALA A 457 -0.43 -1.32 -7.06
CA ALA A 457 -0.40 -1.16 -8.51
C ALA A 457 0.90 -1.77 -9.10
N GLY A 458 0.85 -2.23 -10.34
CA GLY A 458 1.99 -2.91 -10.97
C GLY A 458 2.25 -4.33 -10.44
N GLY A 459 1.26 -4.95 -9.76
CA GLY A 459 1.36 -6.31 -9.24
C GLY A 459 2.24 -6.44 -7.99
N GLN A 460 2.49 -5.33 -7.28
CA GLN A 460 3.14 -5.40 -5.97
C GLN A 460 2.28 -6.21 -5.01
N SER A 461 2.86 -7.18 -4.32
CA SER A 461 2.08 -8.03 -3.42
C SER A 461 2.90 -8.62 -2.28
N THR A 462 2.25 -8.70 -1.10
CA THR A 462 2.63 -9.60 -0.01
C THR A 462 1.42 -10.46 0.29
N THR A 463 1.50 -11.75 -0.04
CA THR A 463 0.43 -12.72 0.16
C THR A 463 0.72 -13.57 1.38
N ILE A 464 -0.20 -13.63 2.32
CA ILE A 464 -0.11 -14.40 3.55
C ILE A 464 -1.07 -15.59 3.45
N ILE A 465 -0.58 -16.79 3.65
CA ILE A 465 -1.34 -18.06 3.55
C ILE A 465 -1.20 -18.82 4.87
N PRO A 466 -2.02 -18.52 5.89
CA PRO A 466 -1.85 -19.07 7.25
C PRO A 466 -1.90 -20.60 7.29
N THR A 467 -2.80 -21.22 6.53
CA THR A 467 -2.97 -22.68 6.47
C THR A 467 -1.73 -23.42 5.96
N HIS A 468 -0.80 -22.72 5.31
CA HIS A 468 0.44 -23.30 4.77
C HIS A 468 1.69 -22.70 5.43
N GLY A 469 1.55 -21.77 6.37
CA GLY A 469 2.68 -21.08 6.98
C GLY A 469 3.51 -20.26 5.99
N LEU A 470 2.90 -19.81 4.88
CA LEU A 470 3.62 -19.14 3.79
C LEU A 470 3.36 -17.64 3.77
N VAL A 471 4.42 -16.89 3.49
CA VAL A 471 4.35 -15.50 3.00
C VAL A 471 5.09 -15.42 1.68
N VAL A 472 4.46 -14.82 0.68
CA VAL A 472 5.02 -14.63 -0.66
C VAL A 472 5.00 -13.16 -1.00
N VAL A 473 6.18 -12.59 -1.20
CA VAL A 473 6.36 -11.20 -1.61
C VAL A 473 6.81 -11.13 -3.06
N ARG A 474 6.14 -10.33 -3.86
CA ARG A 474 6.56 -9.99 -5.21
C ARG A 474 6.57 -8.48 -5.37
N LEU A 475 7.71 -7.93 -5.78
CA LEU A 475 7.88 -6.53 -6.16
C LEU A 475 8.39 -6.41 -7.59
N GLY A 476 8.03 -5.34 -8.27
CA GLY A 476 8.43 -5.13 -9.66
C GLY A 476 8.26 -3.68 -10.10
N LYS A 477 8.50 -3.44 -11.38
CA LYS A 477 8.19 -2.16 -12.04
C LYS A 477 6.74 -2.15 -12.51
N TYR A 478 6.21 -0.95 -12.66
CA TYR A 478 4.84 -0.75 -13.17
C TYR A 478 4.82 -0.82 -14.69
#